data_2d8b8d7c9ee1e12f7c1c0d57693744d9
#
_entry.id   2d8b8d7c9ee1e12f7c1c0d57693744d9
#
_cell.length_a   1.000
_cell.length_b   1.000
_cell.length_c   1.000
_cell.angle_alpha   90.00
_cell.angle_beta   90.00
_cell.angle_gamma   90.00
#
_symmetry.space_group_name_H-M   'P 1'
#
loop_
_entity.id
_entity.type
_entity.pdbx_description
1 polymer ?
#
loop_
_entity_poly.entity_id
_entity_poly.type
_entity_poly.pdbx_seq_one_letter_code
_entity_poly.pdbx_strand_id
1 'polypeptide(L)'
;FNSEILSLDIPILGLCYGHYIVQLGYNGKVGKAQVGEFGFANLSLNPEVKCPLFKGIEGSQQVWMSHQDGVFELGQGFETVGSTKDCPFAATQNLAKKRFTLQFHCEVKDTPCGNKIFENFAEFCGMEKNWDQDTVLQIILENIKKDAGSRNVLLFLSGGVDSTITFALLNKALGQERVLGLHIDNGFMRKNESAKVAEAYHKFGFNNFIVEDASASFLNAIAGLTDPQKKRMAVGENFITVRNEVVAKQ
;
A
#
# COMPACT_ATOMS: atom_id res chain seq x y z
N PHE A 1 16.02 13.80 3.58
CA PHE A 1 16.73 12.58 3.15
C PHE A 1 18.02 12.42 3.98
N ASN A 2 18.19 11.25 4.59
CA ASN A 2 19.45 10.92 5.27
C ASN A 2 20.44 10.35 4.24
N SER A 3 21.52 11.09 3.95
CA SER A 3 22.53 10.70 2.96
C SER A 3 23.38 9.50 3.37
N GLU A 4 23.39 9.11 4.65
CA GLU A 4 24.10 7.94 5.15
C GLU A 4 23.68 6.63 4.44
N ILE A 5 22.44 6.55 3.93
CA ILE A 5 21.98 5.40 3.16
C ILE A 5 22.86 5.12 1.94
N LEU A 6 23.46 6.16 1.33
CA LEU A 6 24.34 6.00 0.18
C LEU A 6 25.71 5.39 0.54
N SER A 7 26.09 5.39 1.81
CA SER A 7 27.31 4.78 2.32
C SER A 7 27.16 3.28 2.63
N LEU A 8 25.92 2.79 2.72
CA LEU A 8 25.64 1.39 3.02
C LEU A 8 26.00 0.48 1.82
N ASP A 9 26.51 -0.72 2.10
CA ASP A 9 26.78 -1.74 1.07
C ASP A 9 25.54 -2.56 0.73
N ILE A 10 24.44 -1.89 0.44
CA ILE A 10 23.18 -2.50 -0.02
C ILE A 10 22.86 -2.02 -1.44
N PRO A 11 22.21 -2.82 -2.29
CA PRO A 11 21.69 -2.34 -3.56
C PRO A 11 20.68 -1.21 -3.38
N ILE A 12 20.75 -0.18 -4.22
CA ILE A 12 19.80 0.94 -4.22
C ILE A 12 19.28 1.16 -5.64
N LEU A 13 17.95 1.24 -5.78
CA LEU A 13 17.25 1.67 -6.98
C LEU A 13 16.57 3.02 -6.72
N GLY A 14 17.06 4.08 -7.35
CA GLY A 14 16.51 5.43 -7.27
C GLY A 14 15.55 5.70 -8.45
N LEU A 15 14.29 6.04 -8.16
CA LEU A 15 13.27 6.36 -9.16
C LEU A 15 12.97 7.86 -9.15
N CYS A 16 12.88 8.48 -10.29
CA CYS A 16 12.53 9.89 -10.50
C CYS A 16 13.33 10.82 -9.56
N TYR A 17 12.74 11.33 -8.50
CA TYR A 17 13.46 12.13 -7.50
C TYR A 17 14.61 11.35 -6.82
N GLY A 18 14.45 10.05 -6.64
CA GLY A 18 15.52 9.16 -6.17
C GLY A 18 16.72 9.09 -7.12
N HIS A 19 16.48 9.19 -8.43
CA HIS A 19 17.56 9.34 -9.42
C HIS A 19 18.41 10.57 -9.12
N TYR A 20 17.80 11.73 -8.88
CA TYR A 20 18.54 12.96 -8.56
C TYR A 20 19.33 12.84 -7.26
N ILE A 21 18.70 12.32 -6.21
CA ILE A 21 19.35 12.15 -4.90
C ILE A 21 20.62 11.31 -5.00
N VAL A 22 20.52 10.18 -5.72
CA VAL A 22 21.67 9.28 -5.89
C VAL A 22 22.75 9.96 -6.73
N GLN A 23 22.41 10.60 -7.85
CA GLN A 23 23.39 11.29 -8.69
C GLN A 23 24.12 12.40 -7.93
N LEU A 24 23.39 13.25 -7.19
CA LEU A 24 23.96 14.29 -6.33
C LEU A 24 24.88 13.71 -5.26
N GLY A 25 24.49 12.59 -4.64
CA GLY A 25 25.30 11.92 -3.62
C GLY A 25 26.64 11.37 -4.14
N TYR A 26 26.78 11.23 -5.44
CA TYR A 26 28.03 10.85 -6.12
C TYR A 26 28.66 12.01 -6.92
N ASN A 27 28.37 13.24 -6.54
CA ASN A 27 28.88 14.48 -7.14
C ASN A 27 28.42 14.74 -8.59
N GLY A 28 27.32 14.17 -9.01
CA GLY A 28 26.62 14.52 -10.25
C GLY A 28 25.96 15.90 -10.17
N LYS A 29 25.47 16.40 -11.32
CA LYS A 29 24.78 17.70 -11.39
C LYS A 29 23.35 17.53 -11.86
N VAL A 30 22.42 18.11 -11.10
CA VAL A 30 20.99 18.11 -11.39
C VAL A 30 20.50 19.55 -11.48
N GLY A 31 19.59 19.82 -12.38
CA GLY A 31 18.98 21.14 -12.54
C GLY A 31 17.81 21.09 -13.52
N LYS A 32 17.26 22.26 -13.85
CA LYS A 32 16.12 22.40 -14.73
C LYS A 32 16.49 21.98 -16.16
N ALA A 33 15.83 20.93 -16.68
CA ALA A 33 16.02 20.48 -18.05
C ALA A 33 15.50 21.50 -19.06
N GLN A 34 16.06 21.48 -20.28
CA GLN A 34 15.59 22.34 -21.37
C GLN A 34 14.17 21.94 -21.79
N VAL A 35 13.89 20.65 -21.81
CA VAL A 35 12.57 20.06 -22.10
C VAL A 35 12.22 19.12 -20.94
N GLY A 36 11.06 19.35 -20.32
CA GLY A 36 10.49 18.40 -19.37
C GLY A 36 9.71 17.30 -20.10
N GLU A 37 9.73 16.11 -19.57
CA GLU A 37 8.95 14.99 -20.13
C GLU A 37 7.79 14.63 -19.21
N PHE A 38 6.57 14.65 -19.75
CA PHE A 38 5.33 14.31 -19.06
C PHE A 38 4.49 13.37 -19.91
N GLY A 39 4.33 12.11 -19.46
CA GLY A 39 3.61 11.08 -20.19
C GLY A 39 4.53 10.01 -20.80
N PHE A 40 4.13 9.47 -21.93
CA PHE A 40 4.86 8.41 -22.61
C PHE A 40 6.14 8.90 -23.26
N ALA A 41 7.23 8.17 -23.04
CA ALA A 41 8.49 8.32 -23.76
C ALA A 41 9.03 6.94 -24.20
N ASN A 42 9.88 6.94 -25.21
CA ASN A 42 10.56 5.74 -25.68
C ASN A 42 11.99 5.70 -25.11
N LEU A 43 12.24 4.73 -24.23
CA LEU A 43 13.55 4.44 -23.68
C LEU A 43 14.35 3.58 -24.68
N SER A 44 15.48 4.07 -25.13
CA SER A 44 16.45 3.33 -25.92
C SER A 44 17.56 2.82 -25.01
N LEU A 45 17.72 1.50 -24.90
CA LEU A 45 18.78 0.90 -24.11
C LEU A 45 20.12 0.93 -24.86
N ASN A 46 21.22 1.15 -24.14
CA ASN A 46 22.57 1.06 -24.68
C ASN A 46 22.97 -0.42 -24.78
N PRO A 47 23.13 -0.98 -25.99
CA PRO A 47 23.44 -2.40 -26.17
C PRO A 47 24.85 -2.80 -25.70
N GLU A 48 25.75 -1.84 -25.53
CA GLU A 48 27.13 -2.08 -25.07
C GLU A 48 27.21 -2.17 -23.55
N VAL A 49 26.20 -1.71 -22.83
CA VAL A 49 26.16 -1.70 -21.35
C VAL A 49 25.29 -2.83 -20.82
N LYS A 50 25.90 -3.79 -20.18
CA LYS A 50 25.16 -4.86 -19.49
C LYS A 50 24.61 -4.34 -18.16
N CYS A 51 23.30 -4.26 -18.07
CA CYS A 51 22.63 -3.83 -16.83
C CYS A 51 21.74 -4.95 -16.27
N PRO A 52 21.97 -5.40 -15.02
CA PRO A 52 21.12 -6.41 -14.40
C PRO A 52 19.63 -6.07 -14.39
N LEU A 53 19.26 -4.78 -14.24
CA LEU A 53 17.85 -4.36 -14.23
C LEU A 53 17.11 -4.66 -15.54
N PHE A 54 17.81 -4.63 -16.66
CA PHE A 54 17.22 -4.81 -17.98
C PHE A 54 17.45 -6.23 -18.54
N LYS A 55 17.84 -7.18 -17.72
CA LYS A 55 17.97 -8.60 -18.12
C LYS A 55 16.65 -9.13 -18.70
N GLY A 56 16.68 -9.59 -19.95
CA GLY A 56 15.50 -10.09 -20.67
C GLY A 56 14.54 -9.00 -21.15
N ILE A 57 14.97 -7.73 -21.16
CA ILE A 57 14.25 -6.60 -21.74
C ILE A 57 15.08 -6.14 -22.94
N GLU A 58 14.52 -6.22 -24.13
CA GLU A 58 15.21 -5.91 -25.40
C GLU A 58 14.50 -4.80 -26.18
N GLY A 59 15.24 -4.10 -27.02
CA GLY A 59 14.73 -3.07 -27.91
C GLY A 59 14.32 -1.78 -27.18
N SER A 60 13.49 -0.98 -27.84
CA SER A 60 12.94 0.25 -27.27
C SER A 60 11.76 -0.06 -26.37
N GLN A 61 11.73 0.55 -25.19
CA GLN A 61 10.68 0.34 -24.19
C GLN A 61 9.84 1.60 -24.01
N GLN A 62 8.50 1.44 -23.97
CA GLN A 62 7.64 2.52 -23.51
C GLN A 62 7.83 2.70 -22.01
N VAL A 63 8.04 3.96 -21.58
CA VAL A 63 8.16 4.33 -20.16
C VAL A 63 7.33 5.57 -19.86
N TRP A 64 6.94 5.73 -18.59
CA TRP A 64 6.21 6.89 -18.13
C TRP A 64 7.15 7.90 -17.48
N MET A 65 7.17 9.11 -18.03
CA MET A 65 7.95 10.23 -17.54
C MET A 65 7.06 11.25 -16.82
N SER A 66 7.61 11.87 -15.76
CA SER A 66 6.95 12.98 -15.05
C SER A 66 8.03 13.84 -14.39
N HIS A 67 8.77 14.62 -15.16
CA HIS A 67 9.85 15.43 -14.64
C HIS A 67 10.09 16.73 -15.45
N GLN A 68 10.53 17.77 -14.74
CA GLN A 68 10.97 19.03 -15.30
C GLN A 68 12.48 19.21 -15.12
N ASP A 69 13.05 18.64 -14.08
CA ASP A 69 14.50 18.66 -13.81
C ASP A 69 15.15 17.44 -14.49
N GLY A 70 16.46 17.51 -14.66
CA GLY A 70 17.25 16.44 -15.26
C GLY A 70 18.68 16.40 -14.71
N VAL A 71 19.33 15.28 -14.91
CA VAL A 71 20.77 15.11 -14.66
C VAL A 71 21.55 15.66 -15.85
N PHE A 72 22.52 16.53 -15.60
CA PHE A 72 23.40 17.13 -16.63
C PHE A 72 24.79 16.52 -16.63
N GLU A 73 25.21 16.02 -15.48
CA GLU A 73 26.51 15.36 -15.32
C GLU A 73 26.31 14.17 -14.39
N LEU A 74 26.73 13.00 -14.83
CA LEU A 74 26.62 11.78 -14.05
C LEU A 74 27.51 11.84 -12.81
N GLY A 75 27.03 11.25 -11.73
CA GLY A 75 27.82 11.00 -10.56
C GLY A 75 29.03 10.11 -10.83
N GLN A 76 30.02 10.19 -9.99
CA GLN A 76 31.28 9.44 -10.14
C GLN A 76 31.02 7.92 -10.20
N GLY A 77 31.57 7.29 -11.25
CA GLY A 77 31.45 5.85 -11.47
C GLY A 77 30.12 5.39 -12.05
N PHE A 78 29.24 6.33 -12.41
CA PHE A 78 28.01 6.00 -13.15
C PHE A 78 28.24 5.95 -14.65
N GLU A 79 27.48 5.08 -15.32
CA GLU A 79 27.41 4.98 -16.76
C GLU A 79 25.94 4.98 -17.21
N THR A 80 25.71 5.42 -18.45
CA THR A 80 24.36 5.47 -19.05
C THR A 80 23.95 4.11 -19.57
N VAL A 81 22.84 3.61 -19.06
CA VAL A 81 22.20 2.35 -19.49
C VAL A 81 21.14 2.57 -20.56
N GLY A 82 20.44 3.70 -20.48
CA GLY A 82 19.40 4.04 -21.45
C GLY A 82 19.06 5.53 -21.45
N SER A 83 18.53 5.98 -22.58
CA SER A 83 18.14 7.38 -22.81
C SER A 83 16.80 7.48 -23.53
N THR A 84 16.12 8.61 -23.37
CA THR A 84 15.02 9.02 -24.26
C THR A 84 15.50 10.12 -25.20
N LYS A 85 14.60 10.63 -26.04
CA LYS A 85 14.92 11.73 -26.95
C LYS A 85 15.41 12.98 -26.19
N ASP A 86 14.78 13.28 -25.05
CA ASP A 86 14.97 14.53 -24.31
C ASP A 86 15.67 14.33 -22.94
N CYS A 87 15.85 13.06 -22.51
CA CYS A 87 16.56 12.68 -21.29
C CYS A 87 17.75 11.75 -21.61
N PRO A 88 18.99 12.27 -21.71
CA PRO A 88 20.17 11.46 -22.06
C PRO A 88 20.57 10.46 -20.96
N PHE A 89 20.17 10.69 -19.73
CA PHE A 89 20.48 9.84 -18.57
C PHE A 89 19.22 9.23 -17.95
N ALA A 90 18.30 8.73 -18.80
CA ALA A 90 17.02 8.19 -18.35
C ALA A 90 17.16 6.91 -17.51
N ALA A 91 18.20 6.12 -17.73
CA ALA A 91 18.57 4.97 -16.91
C ALA A 91 20.10 4.93 -16.76
N THR A 92 20.57 4.79 -15.53
CA THR A 92 22.01 4.77 -15.22
C THR A 92 22.34 3.73 -14.15
N GLN A 93 23.60 3.30 -14.10
CA GLN A 93 24.09 2.39 -13.09
C GLN A 93 25.51 2.73 -12.61
N ASN A 94 25.81 2.32 -11.38
CA ASN A 94 27.15 2.15 -10.84
C ASN A 94 27.21 0.75 -10.20
N LEU A 95 27.66 -0.23 -10.97
CA LEU A 95 27.68 -1.63 -10.54
C LEU A 95 28.60 -1.86 -9.34
N ALA A 96 29.76 -1.17 -9.29
CA ALA A 96 30.70 -1.31 -8.19
C ALA A 96 30.11 -0.89 -6.85
N LYS A 97 29.17 0.04 -6.86
CA LYS A 97 28.45 0.53 -5.68
C LYS A 97 27.04 -0.07 -5.55
N LYS A 98 26.60 -0.93 -6.46
CA LYS A 98 25.24 -1.52 -6.49
C LYS A 98 24.16 -0.45 -6.57
N ARG A 99 24.39 0.60 -7.39
CA ARG A 99 23.45 1.73 -7.56
C ARG A 99 22.84 1.70 -8.94
N PHE A 100 21.53 1.82 -8.98
CA PHE A 100 20.76 1.90 -10.21
C PHE A 100 19.82 3.10 -10.08
N THR A 101 19.65 3.85 -11.16
CA THR A 101 18.74 4.98 -11.14
C THR A 101 17.96 5.10 -12.43
N LEU A 102 16.68 5.43 -12.31
CA LEU A 102 15.73 5.60 -13.43
C LEU A 102 15.06 6.96 -13.30
N GLN A 103 15.04 7.74 -14.37
CA GLN A 103 14.30 8.99 -14.43
C GLN A 103 12.79 8.75 -14.52
N PHE A 104 12.40 7.68 -15.18
CA PHE A 104 11.01 7.30 -15.37
C PHE A 104 10.43 6.50 -14.19
N HIS A 105 9.12 6.39 -14.19
CA HIS A 105 8.36 5.65 -13.22
C HIS A 105 8.12 4.21 -13.70
N CYS A 106 8.86 3.26 -13.15
CA CYS A 106 8.66 1.84 -13.44
C CYS A 106 7.57 1.18 -12.58
N GLU A 107 7.09 1.86 -11.54
CA GLU A 107 6.04 1.41 -10.64
C GLU A 107 4.63 1.57 -11.19
N VAL A 108 4.45 2.31 -12.28
CA VAL A 108 3.14 2.55 -12.88
C VAL A 108 2.84 1.58 -14.01
N LYS A 109 1.56 1.30 -14.24
CA LYS A 109 1.08 0.41 -15.32
C LYS A 109 1.49 0.87 -16.73
N ASP A 110 1.74 2.18 -16.88
CA ASP A 110 2.08 2.82 -18.15
C ASP A 110 3.55 2.59 -18.57
N THR A 111 4.33 1.91 -17.72
CA THR A 111 5.65 1.33 -18.01
C THR A 111 5.53 -0.20 -18.04
N PRO A 112 5.23 -0.83 -19.20
CA PRO A 112 4.92 -2.26 -19.27
C PRO A 112 6.04 -3.18 -18.78
N CYS A 113 7.32 -2.78 -18.96
CA CYS A 113 8.47 -3.54 -18.46
C CYS A 113 8.77 -3.33 -16.97
N GLY A 114 8.00 -2.50 -16.25
CA GLY A 114 8.28 -2.12 -14.87
C GLY A 114 8.36 -3.28 -13.90
N ASN A 115 7.42 -4.22 -13.97
CA ASN A 115 7.44 -5.42 -13.14
C ASN A 115 8.71 -6.27 -13.38
N LYS A 116 9.17 -6.35 -14.64
CA LYS A 116 10.40 -7.08 -14.96
C LYS A 116 11.64 -6.41 -14.38
N ILE A 117 11.66 -5.06 -14.38
CA ILE A 117 12.73 -4.28 -13.74
C ILE A 117 12.78 -4.57 -12.24
N PHE A 118 11.64 -4.59 -11.55
CA PHE A 118 11.58 -4.92 -10.11
C PHE A 118 11.98 -6.38 -9.83
N GLU A 119 11.54 -7.33 -10.65
CA GLU A 119 11.99 -8.73 -10.54
C GLU A 119 13.52 -8.84 -10.65
N ASN A 120 14.10 -8.20 -11.66
CA ASN A 120 15.53 -8.21 -11.89
C ASN A 120 16.30 -7.53 -10.74
N PHE A 121 15.76 -6.43 -10.18
CA PHE A 121 16.36 -5.79 -9.01
C PHE A 121 16.28 -6.68 -7.78
N ALA A 122 15.13 -7.33 -7.53
CA ALA A 122 14.98 -8.28 -6.42
C ALA A 122 15.95 -9.47 -6.56
N GLU A 123 16.11 -10.01 -7.78
CA GLU A 123 17.10 -11.05 -8.08
C GLU A 123 18.54 -10.57 -7.80
N PHE A 124 18.86 -9.34 -8.22
CA PHE A 124 20.16 -8.72 -7.94
C PHE A 124 20.42 -8.51 -6.44
N CYS A 125 19.36 -8.24 -5.67
CA CYS A 125 19.43 -8.14 -4.20
C CYS A 125 19.56 -9.51 -3.51
N GLY A 126 19.45 -10.62 -4.22
CA GLY A 126 19.42 -11.96 -3.63
C GLY A 126 18.13 -12.25 -2.85
N MET A 127 17.03 -11.57 -3.17
CA MET A 127 15.75 -11.78 -2.50
C MET A 127 15.13 -13.12 -2.92
N GLU A 128 14.66 -13.87 -1.94
CA GLU A 128 13.90 -15.10 -2.17
C GLU A 128 12.44 -14.76 -2.53
N LYS A 129 11.88 -15.52 -3.49
CA LYS A 129 10.45 -15.42 -3.85
C LYS A 129 9.59 -16.25 -2.87
N ASN A 130 9.56 -15.86 -1.60
CA ASN A 130 8.86 -16.58 -0.52
C ASN A 130 7.67 -15.77 0.04
N TRP A 131 7.26 -14.69 -0.62
CA TRP A 131 6.15 -13.84 -0.22
C TRP A 131 5.00 -14.01 -1.21
N ASP A 132 4.00 -14.79 -0.82
CA ASP A 132 2.75 -15.01 -1.55
C ASP A 132 1.54 -14.75 -0.65
N GLN A 133 0.34 -14.79 -1.23
CA GLN A 133 -0.90 -14.50 -0.50
C GLN A 133 -1.18 -15.51 0.62
N ASP A 134 -0.82 -16.77 0.45
CA ASP A 134 -1.02 -17.81 1.46
C ASP A 134 -0.07 -17.59 2.64
N THR A 135 1.19 -17.26 2.38
CA THR A 135 2.18 -16.89 3.41
C THR A 135 1.70 -15.66 4.21
N VAL A 136 1.23 -14.61 3.53
CA VAL A 136 0.66 -13.42 4.18
C VAL A 136 -0.54 -13.78 5.05
N LEU A 137 -1.46 -14.61 4.54
CA LEU A 137 -2.61 -15.07 5.29
C LEU A 137 -2.20 -15.83 6.55
N GLN A 138 -1.25 -16.75 6.47
CA GLN A 138 -0.76 -17.50 7.63
C GLN A 138 -0.17 -16.56 8.69
N ILE A 139 0.68 -15.61 8.29
CA ILE A 139 1.25 -14.61 9.20
C ILE A 139 0.17 -13.80 9.90
N ILE A 140 -0.87 -13.36 9.18
CA ILE A 140 -2.00 -12.62 9.76
C ILE A 140 -2.72 -13.49 10.80
N LEU A 141 -3.02 -14.75 10.47
CA LEU A 141 -3.72 -15.66 11.39
C LEU A 141 -2.90 -15.96 12.65
N GLU A 142 -1.59 -16.12 12.51
CA GLU A 142 -0.69 -16.32 13.65
C GLU A 142 -0.61 -15.08 14.54
N ASN A 143 -0.52 -13.89 13.96
CA ASN A 143 -0.54 -12.63 14.70
C ASN A 143 -1.85 -12.45 15.47
N ILE A 144 -3.00 -12.74 14.84
CA ILE A 144 -4.31 -12.71 15.51
C ILE A 144 -4.33 -13.65 16.71
N LYS A 145 -3.86 -14.90 16.58
CA LYS A 145 -3.80 -15.86 17.68
C LYS A 145 -2.90 -15.38 18.81
N LYS A 146 -1.74 -14.84 18.47
CA LYS A 146 -0.77 -14.30 19.42
C LYS A 146 -1.34 -13.12 20.19
N ASP A 147 -1.96 -12.15 19.50
CA ASP A 147 -2.47 -10.92 20.11
C ASP A 147 -3.73 -11.16 20.94
N ALA A 148 -4.61 -12.04 20.49
CA ALA A 148 -5.82 -12.42 21.21
C ALA A 148 -5.47 -13.26 22.47
N GLY A 149 -4.46 -14.12 22.39
CA GLY A 149 -4.14 -15.08 23.45
C GLY A 149 -5.36 -15.95 23.78
N SER A 150 -5.77 -15.99 25.03
CA SER A 150 -6.97 -16.72 25.50
C SER A 150 -8.25 -15.87 25.51
N ARG A 151 -8.19 -14.58 25.16
CA ARG A 151 -9.32 -13.65 25.24
C ARG A 151 -10.32 -13.88 24.11
N ASN A 152 -11.59 -13.59 24.40
CA ASN A 152 -12.62 -13.43 23.40
C ASN A 152 -12.49 -12.07 22.71
N VAL A 153 -12.96 -11.97 21.46
CA VAL A 153 -12.87 -10.78 20.64
C VAL A 153 -14.27 -10.32 20.24
N LEU A 154 -14.56 -9.05 20.45
CA LEU A 154 -15.74 -8.39 19.92
C LEU A 154 -15.31 -7.46 18.77
N LEU A 155 -16.00 -7.54 17.64
CA LEU A 155 -15.78 -6.70 16.48
C LEU A 155 -17.06 -5.96 16.11
N PHE A 156 -16.96 -4.63 15.92
CA PHE A 156 -18.05 -3.86 15.30
C PHE A 156 -18.14 -4.18 13.82
N LEU A 157 -19.35 -4.54 13.36
CA LEU A 157 -19.64 -4.88 11.98
C LEU A 157 -20.40 -3.74 11.30
N SER A 158 -19.72 -3.03 10.40
CA SER A 158 -20.36 -1.95 9.62
C SER A 158 -21.05 -2.46 8.35
N GLY A 159 -20.82 -3.71 7.95
CA GLY A 159 -21.23 -4.24 6.63
C GLY A 159 -20.30 -3.81 5.49
N GLY A 160 -19.26 -3.01 5.76
CA GLY A 160 -18.22 -2.64 4.80
C GLY A 160 -17.20 -3.77 4.61
N VAL A 161 -16.38 -3.64 3.55
CA VAL A 161 -15.38 -4.65 3.16
C VAL A 161 -14.39 -4.93 4.31
N ASP A 162 -13.87 -3.89 4.93
CA ASP A 162 -12.83 -4.02 5.96
C ASP A 162 -13.32 -4.80 7.19
N SER A 163 -14.49 -4.44 7.72
CA SER A 163 -15.10 -5.14 8.86
C SER A 163 -15.46 -6.59 8.52
N THR A 164 -15.91 -6.85 7.30
CA THR A 164 -16.26 -8.20 6.84
C THR A 164 -15.02 -9.08 6.72
N ILE A 165 -13.94 -8.58 6.10
CA ILE A 165 -12.67 -9.31 5.99
C ILE A 165 -12.08 -9.56 7.38
N THR A 166 -12.07 -8.53 8.24
CA THR A 166 -11.57 -8.67 9.62
C THR A 166 -12.35 -9.72 10.39
N PHE A 167 -13.68 -9.75 10.25
CA PHE A 167 -14.53 -10.74 10.89
C PHE A 167 -14.22 -12.17 10.40
N ALA A 168 -14.06 -12.34 9.08
CA ALA A 168 -13.69 -13.62 8.50
C ALA A 168 -12.31 -14.11 8.99
N LEU A 169 -11.31 -13.22 9.06
CA LEU A 169 -9.98 -13.55 9.55
C LEU A 169 -9.99 -13.92 11.04
N LEU A 170 -10.71 -13.17 11.87
CA LEU A 170 -10.87 -13.48 13.29
C LEU A 170 -11.52 -14.85 13.50
N ASN A 171 -12.61 -15.14 12.78
CA ASN A 171 -13.29 -16.45 12.85
C ASN A 171 -12.37 -17.58 12.37
N LYS A 172 -11.60 -17.36 11.31
CA LYS A 172 -10.65 -18.34 10.78
C LYS A 172 -9.50 -18.61 11.77
N ALA A 173 -9.05 -17.58 12.48
CA ALA A 173 -7.93 -17.71 13.41
C ALA A 173 -8.34 -18.27 14.77
N LEU A 174 -9.50 -17.86 15.31
CA LEU A 174 -9.89 -18.09 16.70
C LEU A 174 -11.07 -19.06 16.87
N GLY A 175 -11.84 -19.31 15.81
CA GLY A 175 -13.12 -20.01 15.87
C GLY A 175 -14.29 -19.09 16.20
N GLN A 176 -15.52 -19.51 15.82
CA GLN A 176 -16.73 -18.69 16.02
C GLN A 176 -17.09 -18.52 17.50
N GLU A 177 -16.70 -19.46 18.33
CA GLU A 177 -16.99 -19.47 19.77
C GLU A 177 -16.22 -18.36 20.55
N ARG A 178 -15.15 -17.84 19.97
CA ARG A 178 -14.32 -16.81 20.60
C ARG A 178 -14.49 -15.43 19.98
N VAL A 179 -15.29 -15.32 18.94
CA VAL A 179 -15.49 -14.07 18.20
C VAL A 179 -16.95 -13.69 18.23
N LEU A 180 -17.27 -12.48 18.62
CA LEU A 180 -18.61 -11.91 18.56
C LEU A 180 -18.62 -10.71 17.62
N GLY A 181 -19.39 -10.76 16.56
CA GLY A 181 -19.70 -9.62 15.71
C GLY A 181 -20.86 -8.81 16.29
N LEU A 182 -20.75 -7.48 16.30
CA LEU A 182 -21.82 -6.58 16.72
C LEU A 182 -22.13 -5.56 15.62
N HIS A 183 -23.25 -5.71 14.97
CA HIS A 183 -23.82 -4.71 14.08
C HIS A 183 -24.82 -3.86 14.87
N ILE A 184 -24.59 -2.55 14.91
CA ILE A 184 -25.49 -1.59 15.58
C ILE A 184 -26.22 -0.80 14.50
N ASP A 185 -27.55 -0.95 14.45
CA ASP A 185 -28.41 -0.03 13.71
C ASP A 185 -28.56 1.26 14.52
N ASN A 186 -27.89 2.28 14.05
CA ASN A 186 -27.87 3.59 14.70
C ASN A 186 -28.95 4.55 14.20
N GLY A 187 -29.88 4.08 13.37
CA GLY A 187 -30.95 4.92 12.78
C GLY A 187 -30.51 5.79 11.60
N PHE A 188 -29.21 5.80 11.25
CA PHE A 188 -28.67 6.51 10.08
C PHE A 188 -28.30 5.57 8.93
N MET A 189 -28.67 4.28 9.06
CA MET A 189 -28.44 3.28 8.03
C MET A 189 -29.35 3.53 6.81
N ARG A 190 -28.91 3.07 5.64
CA ARG A 190 -29.78 3.07 4.44
C ARG A 190 -30.96 2.12 4.65
N LYS A 191 -32.03 2.34 3.90
CA LYS A 191 -33.24 1.49 3.96
C LYS A 191 -32.89 0.01 3.85
N ASN A 192 -33.25 -0.76 4.86
CA ASN A 192 -33.02 -2.22 4.96
C ASN A 192 -31.53 -2.63 4.95
N GLU A 193 -30.59 -1.73 5.27
CA GLU A 193 -29.17 -2.02 5.21
C GLU A 193 -28.76 -3.05 6.29
N SER A 194 -29.22 -2.86 7.52
CA SER A 194 -28.95 -3.78 8.63
C SER A 194 -29.45 -5.20 8.35
N ALA A 195 -30.64 -5.35 7.74
CA ALA A 195 -31.16 -6.64 7.34
C ALA A 195 -30.32 -7.30 6.23
N LYS A 196 -29.86 -6.52 5.24
CA LYS A 196 -28.99 -7.02 4.17
C LYS A 196 -27.62 -7.43 4.69
N VAL A 197 -27.07 -6.70 5.65
CA VAL A 197 -25.80 -7.05 6.31
C VAL A 197 -25.94 -8.40 7.02
N ALA A 198 -27.01 -8.59 7.80
CA ALA A 198 -27.28 -9.85 8.48
C ALA A 198 -27.43 -11.02 7.50
N GLU A 199 -28.23 -10.82 6.42
CA GLU A 199 -28.40 -11.84 5.38
C GLU A 199 -27.06 -12.22 4.72
N ALA A 200 -26.19 -11.25 4.44
CA ALA A 200 -24.88 -11.48 3.84
C ALA A 200 -23.99 -12.32 4.77
N TYR A 201 -23.91 -11.98 6.05
CA TYR A 201 -23.12 -12.75 7.02
C TYR A 201 -23.62 -14.18 7.18
N HIS A 202 -24.94 -14.41 7.22
CA HIS A 202 -25.51 -15.76 7.24
C HIS A 202 -25.17 -16.56 5.98
N LYS A 203 -25.18 -15.93 4.80
CA LYS A 203 -24.76 -16.57 3.54
C LYS A 203 -23.27 -16.97 3.55
N PHE A 204 -22.44 -16.23 4.26
CA PHE A 204 -21.03 -16.59 4.49
C PHE A 204 -20.83 -17.64 5.59
N GLY A 205 -21.89 -18.13 6.21
CA GLY A 205 -21.83 -19.15 7.27
C GLY A 205 -21.51 -18.64 8.66
N PHE A 206 -21.59 -17.32 8.87
CA PHE A 206 -21.39 -16.73 10.19
C PHE A 206 -22.72 -16.67 10.94
N ASN A 207 -22.74 -17.19 12.19
CA ASN A 207 -23.88 -17.15 13.09
C ASN A 207 -23.54 -16.47 14.45
N ASN A 208 -22.30 -16.11 14.64
CA ASN A 208 -21.75 -15.53 15.86
C ASN A 208 -21.74 -13.98 15.80
N PHE A 209 -22.88 -13.38 15.44
CA PHE A 209 -23.05 -11.94 15.46
C PHE A 209 -24.44 -11.54 15.96
N ILE A 210 -24.53 -10.30 16.44
CA ILE A 210 -25.75 -9.66 16.93
C ILE A 210 -26.03 -8.45 16.04
N VAL A 211 -27.30 -8.23 15.75
CA VAL A 211 -27.82 -6.98 15.19
C VAL A 211 -28.61 -6.29 16.30
N GLU A 212 -28.12 -5.18 16.80
CA GLU A 212 -28.76 -4.37 17.84
C GLU A 212 -29.40 -3.13 17.24
N ASP A 213 -30.71 -2.99 17.37
CA ASP A 213 -31.40 -1.73 17.00
C ASP A 213 -31.28 -0.73 18.17
N ALA A 214 -30.38 0.23 18.02
CA ALA A 214 -30.17 1.32 18.96
C ALA A 214 -30.60 2.68 18.38
N SER A 215 -31.39 2.70 17.30
CA SER A 215 -31.80 3.89 16.56
C SER A 215 -32.35 4.98 17.46
N ALA A 216 -33.24 4.63 18.38
CA ALA A 216 -33.81 5.60 19.34
C ALA A 216 -32.74 6.22 20.26
N SER A 217 -31.78 5.44 20.73
CA SER A 217 -30.68 5.91 21.58
C SER A 217 -29.79 6.92 20.83
N PHE A 218 -29.42 6.60 19.58
CA PHE A 218 -28.58 7.49 18.77
C PHE A 218 -29.30 8.79 18.40
N LEU A 219 -30.60 8.73 18.02
CA LEU A 219 -31.38 9.90 17.69
C LEU A 219 -31.53 10.81 18.93
N ASN A 220 -31.75 10.25 20.11
CA ASN A 220 -31.83 11.00 21.37
C ASN A 220 -30.48 11.64 21.71
N ALA A 221 -29.37 10.93 21.54
CA ALA A 221 -28.03 11.43 21.84
C ALA A 221 -27.64 12.69 21.05
N ILE A 222 -28.17 12.85 19.85
CA ILE A 222 -27.89 14.03 19.01
C ILE A 222 -29.00 15.09 19.00
N ALA A 223 -30.09 14.84 19.73
CA ALA A 223 -31.24 15.76 19.77
C ALA A 223 -30.80 17.15 20.25
N GLY A 224 -31.17 18.20 19.51
CA GLY A 224 -30.82 19.60 19.81
C GLY A 224 -29.36 19.98 19.54
N LEU A 225 -28.48 19.05 19.14
CA LEU A 225 -27.11 19.38 18.73
C LEU A 225 -27.09 19.91 17.31
N THR A 226 -26.49 21.08 17.11
CA THR A 226 -26.31 21.70 15.78
C THR A 226 -24.87 21.61 15.28
N ASP A 227 -23.92 21.63 16.21
CA ASP A 227 -22.49 21.56 15.91
C ASP A 227 -22.10 20.18 15.40
N PRO A 228 -21.46 20.04 14.22
CA PRO A 228 -21.09 18.76 13.65
C PRO A 228 -20.12 17.95 14.50
N GLN A 229 -19.19 18.62 15.18
CA GLN A 229 -18.20 17.93 16.03
C GLN A 229 -18.84 17.36 17.28
N LYS A 230 -19.75 18.11 17.92
CA LYS A 230 -20.51 17.62 19.09
C LYS A 230 -21.39 16.42 18.69
N LYS A 231 -22.05 16.47 17.54
CA LYS A 231 -22.80 15.31 17.02
C LYS A 231 -21.90 14.08 16.84
N ARG A 232 -20.73 14.25 16.24
CA ARG A 232 -19.78 13.15 16.03
C ARG A 232 -19.29 12.52 17.33
N MET A 233 -18.99 13.35 18.34
CA MET A 233 -18.62 12.89 19.67
C MET A 233 -19.76 12.11 20.34
N ALA A 234 -20.97 12.67 20.36
CA ALA A 234 -22.15 12.03 20.95
C ALA A 234 -22.46 10.66 20.30
N VAL A 235 -22.33 10.57 18.96
CA VAL A 235 -22.48 9.31 18.23
C VAL A 235 -21.40 8.32 18.63
N GLY A 236 -20.14 8.74 18.71
CA GLY A 236 -19.02 7.88 19.10
C GLY A 236 -19.18 7.33 20.53
N GLU A 237 -19.54 8.18 21.48
CA GLU A 237 -19.78 7.77 22.88
C GLU A 237 -20.96 6.79 22.97
N ASN A 238 -22.02 7.02 22.18
CA ASN A 238 -23.19 6.14 22.21
C ASN A 238 -22.89 4.74 21.64
N PHE A 239 -21.99 4.61 20.66
CA PHE A 239 -21.51 3.30 20.20
C PHE A 239 -20.88 2.50 21.35
N ILE A 240 -20.09 3.17 22.19
CA ILE A 240 -19.45 2.52 23.35
C ILE A 240 -20.48 2.14 24.42
N THR A 241 -21.48 2.99 24.65
CA THR A 241 -22.57 2.72 25.59
C THR A 241 -23.37 1.48 25.17
N VAL A 242 -23.84 1.45 23.92
CA VAL A 242 -24.60 0.31 23.37
C VAL A 242 -23.76 -0.97 23.40
N ARG A 243 -22.47 -0.90 23.05
CA ARG A 243 -21.57 -2.06 23.17
C ARG A 243 -21.53 -2.60 24.59
N ASN A 244 -21.36 -1.73 25.59
CA ASN A 244 -21.29 -2.15 26.99
C ASN A 244 -22.58 -2.82 27.44
N GLU A 245 -23.73 -2.30 27.02
CA GLU A 245 -25.05 -2.88 27.32
C GLU A 245 -25.22 -4.27 26.69
N VAL A 246 -24.80 -4.43 25.43
CA VAL A 246 -24.86 -5.72 24.75
C VAL A 246 -23.93 -6.73 25.39
N VAL A 247 -22.68 -6.35 25.68
CA VAL A 247 -21.70 -7.24 26.33
C VAL A 247 -22.14 -7.66 27.72
N ALA A 248 -22.80 -6.77 28.48
CA ALA A 248 -23.30 -7.11 29.80
C ALA A 248 -24.46 -8.12 29.82
N LYS A 249 -25.10 -8.34 28.68
CA LYS A 249 -26.20 -9.33 28.48
C LYS A 249 -25.67 -10.70 28.03
N GLN A 250 -24.39 -10.82 27.64
CA GLN A 250 -23.75 -12.05 27.15
C GLN A 250 -23.02 -12.79 28.27
#